data_5b808e36daf9cc383ad5af4d0485b1d0
#
_entry.id   5b808e36daf9cc383ad5af4d0485b1d0
#
_cell.length_a   1.000
_cell.length_b   1.000
_cell.length_c   1.000
_cell.angle_alpha   90.00
_cell.angle_beta   90.00
_cell.angle_gamma   90.00
#
_symmetry.space_group_name_H-M   'P 1'
#
loop_
_entity.id
_entity.type
_entity.pdbx_description
1 polymer ?
#
loop_
_entity_poly.entity_id
_entity_poly.type
_entity_poly.pdbx_seq_one_letter_code
_entity_poly.pdbx_strand_id
1 'polypeptide(L)'
;GVAEEIAQFTVDETQLGNYDGKFLKIQRKTRATLMDIIDDKSVGIIEELPERNIVKIAKPMGVIGALCPSTNPEATPVIKAISAVKGRNAIIIAPHPRAKLTNKMICDYMRDAIVAMGAPADLVQSIDVPSLDKTNELMRQCDRILATGGEAMVGAAYSSGTPALGVGVGNAVITVDDTANLDEAAEKI
;
A
#
# COMPACT_ATOMS: atom_id res chain seq x y z
N GLY A 1 11.46 -8.61 -17.49
CA GLY A 1 11.59 -7.23 -16.96
C GLY A 1 11.30 -7.15 -15.48
N VAL A 2 11.30 -5.96 -14.89
CA VAL A 2 11.15 -5.76 -13.44
C VAL A 2 9.86 -6.37 -12.88
N ALA A 3 8.75 -6.26 -13.61
CA ALA A 3 7.46 -6.79 -13.15
C ALA A 3 7.45 -8.33 -13.07
N GLU A 4 8.09 -8.99 -14.02
CA GLU A 4 8.24 -10.46 -14.06
C GLU A 4 9.09 -10.94 -12.88
N GLU A 5 10.20 -10.25 -12.61
CA GLU A 5 11.10 -10.56 -11.50
C GLU A 5 10.38 -10.41 -10.15
N ILE A 6 9.69 -9.28 -9.93
CA ILE A 6 8.92 -9.05 -8.71
C ILE A 6 7.82 -10.10 -8.54
N ALA A 7 7.10 -10.46 -9.62
CA ALA A 7 6.01 -11.44 -9.56
C ALA A 7 6.53 -12.81 -9.12
N GLN A 8 7.60 -13.30 -9.74
CA GLN A 8 8.21 -14.59 -9.39
C GLN A 8 8.74 -14.57 -7.96
N PHE A 9 9.52 -13.53 -7.63
CA PHE A 9 10.11 -13.41 -6.29
C PHE A 9 9.05 -13.35 -5.18
N THR A 10 7.93 -12.67 -5.44
CA THR A 10 6.80 -12.59 -4.49
C THR A 10 6.20 -13.96 -4.21
N VAL A 11 5.99 -14.78 -5.24
CA VAL A 11 5.47 -16.14 -5.06
C VAL A 11 6.45 -17.01 -4.28
N ASP A 12 7.73 -16.92 -4.62
CA ASP A 12 8.79 -17.71 -3.98
C ASP A 12 8.95 -17.36 -2.50
N GLU A 13 8.89 -16.06 -2.14
CA GLU A 13 9.01 -15.63 -0.74
C GLU A 13 7.75 -15.92 0.06
N THR A 14 6.58 -15.57 -0.45
CA THR A 14 5.34 -15.59 0.34
C THR A 14 4.61 -16.92 0.30
N GLN A 15 4.84 -17.72 -0.73
CA GLN A 15 4.09 -18.95 -1.05
C GLN A 15 2.58 -18.67 -1.20
N LEU A 16 2.22 -17.46 -1.66
CA LEU A 16 0.83 -17.02 -1.83
C LEU A 16 0.54 -16.65 -3.28
N GLY A 17 -0.52 -17.20 -3.83
CA GLY A 17 -0.96 -16.97 -5.21
C GLY A 17 -0.08 -17.69 -6.22
N ASN A 18 -0.07 -17.18 -7.45
CA ASN A 18 0.72 -17.71 -8.57
C ASN A 18 1.35 -16.56 -9.37
N TYR A 19 2.33 -16.90 -10.21
CA TYR A 19 3.07 -15.95 -11.03
C TYR A 19 2.15 -15.07 -11.90
N ASP A 20 1.26 -15.68 -12.68
CA ASP A 20 0.39 -14.93 -13.60
C ASP A 20 -0.50 -13.93 -12.88
N GLY A 21 -1.08 -14.35 -11.77
CA GLY A 21 -1.90 -13.49 -10.93
C GLY A 21 -1.12 -12.31 -10.32
N LYS A 22 0.10 -12.56 -9.85
CA LYS A 22 0.98 -11.52 -9.31
C LYS A 22 1.44 -10.54 -10.39
N PHE A 23 1.89 -11.06 -11.53
CA PHE A 23 2.30 -10.26 -12.67
C PHE A 23 1.17 -9.36 -13.19
N LEU A 24 -0.01 -9.94 -13.41
CA LEU A 24 -1.18 -9.19 -13.85
C LEU A 24 -1.58 -8.10 -12.85
N LYS A 25 -1.47 -8.40 -11.56
CA LYS A 25 -1.78 -7.45 -10.48
C LYS A 25 -0.81 -6.27 -10.48
N ILE A 26 0.49 -6.51 -10.62
CA ILE A 26 1.49 -5.44 -10.75
C ILE A 26 1.12 -4.52 -11.91
N GLN A 27 0.93 -5.10 -13.11
CA GLN A 27 0.64 -4.30 -14.30
C GLN A 27 -0.66 -3.51 -14.20
N ARG A 28 -1.75 -4.14 -13.75
CA ARG A 28 -3.07 -3.51 -13.75
C ARG A 28 -3.25 -2.55 -12.58
N LYS A 29 -2.92 -2.98 -11.35
CA LYS A 29 -3.24 -2.19 -10.15
C LYS A 29 -2.36 -0.97 -10.01
N THR A 30 -1.05 -1.11 -10.23
CA THR A 30 -0.15 0.05 -10.11
C THR A 30 -0.42 1.08 -11.20
N ARG A 31 -0.61 0.62 -12.45
CA ARG A 31 -0.93 1.51 -13.56
C ARG A 31 -2.30 2.17 -13.40
N ALA A 32 -3.32 1.41 -13.01
CA ALA A 32 -4.66 1.96 -12.78
C ALA A 32 -4.62 3.05 -11.72
N THR A 33 -3.98 2.79 -10.58
CA THR A 33 -3.82 3.82 -9.53
C THR A 33 -3.15 5.08 -10.05
N LEU A 34 -2.06 4.94 -10.83
CA LEU A 34 -1.40 6.11 -11.42
C LEU A 34 -2.34 6.88 -12.35
N MET A 35 -3.05 6.19 -13.22
CA MET A 35 -3.97 6.82 -14.18
C MET A 35 -5.15 7.49 -13.48
N ASP A 36 -5.65 6.89 -12.39
CA ASP A 36 -6.76 7.45 -11.62
C ASP A 36 -6.40 8.78 -10.94
N ILE A 37 -5.14 8.96 -10.55
CA ILE A 37 -4.73 10.14 -9.78
C ILE A 37 -3.84 11.12 -10.56
N ILE A 38 -3.39 10.79 -11.79
CA ILE A 38 -2.35 11.58 -12.49
C ILE A 38 -2.79 13.03 -12.72
N ASP A 39 -4.05 13.23 -13.05
CA ASP A 39 -4.62 14.55 -13.36
C ASP A 39 -5.13 15.29 -12.11
N ASP A 40 -5.16 14.65 -10.95
CA ASP A 40 -5.59 15.28 -9.71
C ASP A 40 -4.62 16.37 -9.26
N LYS A 41 -5.14 17.54 -8.94
CA LYS A 41 -4.35 18.63 -8.35
C LYS A 41 -3.97 18.28 -6.92
N SER A 42 -2.71 17.98 -6.68
CA SER A 42 -2.19 17.59 -5.36
C SER A 42 -1.19 18.60 -4.77
N VAL A 43 -0.95 19.71 -5.46
CA VAL A 43 0.06 20.72 -5.09
C VAL A 43 -0.48 22.13 -5.33
N GLY A 44 -0.25 23.04 -4.39
CA GLY A 44 -0.68 24.44 -4.53
C GLY A 44 -2.19 24.60 -4.40
N ILE A 45 -2.73 25.59 -5.11
CA ILE A 45 -4.19 25.85 -5.11
C ILE A 45 -4.89 24.75 -5.88
N ILE A 46 -5.76 24.00 -5.21
CA ILE A 46 -6.53 22.89 -5.79
C ILE A 46 -7.96 23.31 -6.17
N GLU A 47 -8.52 24.32 -5.48
CA GLU A 47 -9.85 24.82 -5.75
C GLU A 47 -9.98 26.27 -5.25
N GLU A 48 -10.70 27.08 -6.01
CA GLU A 48 -11.11 28.43 -5.61
C GLU A 48 -12.64 28.55 -5.67
N LEU A 49 -13.24 29.07 -4.60
CA LEU A 49 -14.68 29.31 -4.49
C LEU A 49 -14.90 30.81 -4.22
N PRO A 50 -14.83 31.67 -5.25
CA PRO A 50 -14.87 33.12 -5.09
C PRO A 50 -16.14 33.60 -4.39
N GLU A 51 -17.27 32.94 -4.64
CA GLU A 51 -18.57 33.27 -4.02
C GLU A 51 -18.60 33.04 -2.50
N ARG A 52 -17.63 32.29 -1.97
CA ARG A 52 -17.47 31.99 -0.54
C ARG A 52 -16.20 32.59 0.05
N ASN A 53 -15.38 33.27 -0.74
CA ASN A 53 -14.05 33.74 -0.36
C ASN A 53 -13.15 32.60 0.20
N ILE A 54 -13.23 31.41 -0.39
CA ILE A 54 -12.47 30.23 0.04
C ILE A 54 -11.47 29.86 -1.04
N VAL A 55 -10.22 29.62 -0.63
CA VAL A 55 -9.16 29.02 -1.44
C VAL A 55 -8.69 27.76 -0.74
N LYS A 56 -8.75 26.60 -1.43
CA LYS A 56 -8.24 25.32 -0.95
C LYS A 56 -6.83 25.10 -1.46
N ILE A 57 -5.89 24.88 -0.57
CA ILE A 57 -4.48 24.67 -0.89
C ILE A 57 -4.06 23.28 -0.43
N ALA A 58 -3.52 22.46 -1.34
CA ALA A 58 -2.93 21.17 -0.99
C ALA A 58 -1.56 21.38 -0.35
N LYS A 59 -1.37 20.74 0.81
CA LYS A 59 -0.10 20.71 1.53
C LYS A 59 0.32 19.27 1.84
N PRO A 60 1.63 18.97 1.89
CA PRO A 60 2.08 17.65 2.32
C PRO A 60 1.69 17.42 3.78
N MET A 61 1.48 16.16 4.11
CA MET A 61 1.26 15.72 5.49
C MET A 61 2.57 15.54 6.26
N GLY A 62 3.64 15.13 5.55
CA GLY A 62 4.95 14.84 6.12
C GLY A 62 5.40 13.43 5.81
N VAL A 63 5.63 12.62 6.83
CA VAL A 63 6.05 11.22 6.72
C VAL A 63 4.84 10.28 6.86
N ILE A 64 4.65 9.43 5.87
CA ILE A 64 3.59 8.43 5.86
C ILE A 64 4.13 7.08 6.33
N GLY A 65 3.55 6.51 7.38
CA GLY A 65 3.80 5.13 7.81
C GLY A 65 2.87 4.18 7.07
N ALA A 66 3.40 3.28 6.23
CA ALA A 66 2.62 2.39 5.38
C ALA A 66 2.72 0.94 5.82
N LEU A 67 1.66 0.40 6.43
CA LEU A 67 1.60 -1.02 6.82
C LEU A 67 1.14 -1.85 5.63
N CYS A 68 1.94 -2.83 5.20
CA CYS A 68 1.68 -3.65 4.01
C CYS A 68 1.46 -5.12 4.36
N PRO A 69 0.44 -5.79 3.75
CA PRO A 69 0.11 -7.18 4.01
C PRO A 69 1.02 -8.13 3.22
N SER A 70 1.00 -9.42 3.59
CA SER A 70 1.69 -10.49 2.83
C SER A 70 0.93 -10.94 1.58
N THR A 71 -0.35 -10.62 1.47
CA THR A 71 -1.20 -11.07 0.34
C THR A 71 -0.94 -10.30 -0.96
N ASN A 72 -0.56 -9.03 -0.85
CA ASN A 72 -0.33 -8.13 -1.99
C ASN A 72 0.96 -7.32 -1.84
N PRO A 73 2.09 -7.93 -1.49
CA PRO A 73 3.34 -7.19 -1.25
C PRO A 73 3.95 -6.63 -2.53
N GLU A 74 3.57 -7.18 -3.68
CA GLU A 74 4.03 -6.78 -5.01
C GLU A 74 3.41 -5.46 -5.50
N ALA A 75 2.22 -5.11 -5.05
CA ALA A 75 1.48 -3.95 -5.56
C ALA A 75 1.23 -2.88 -4.49
N THR A 76 0.90 -3.28 -3.27
CA THR A 76 0.50 -2.35 -2.19
C THR A 76 1.58 -1.29 -1.88
N PRO A 77 2.88 -1.61 -1.77
CA PRO A 77 3.92 -0.62 -1.53
C PRO A 77 4.00 0.42 -2.64
N VAL A 78 3.92 -0.01 -3.89
CA VAL A 78 3.99 0.88 -5.07
C VAL A 78 2.82 1.85 -5.08
N ILE A 79 1.59 1.33 -4.89
CA ILE A 79 0.36 2.14 -4.86
C ILE A 79 0.44 3.21 -3.77
N LYS A 80 0.86 2.82 -2.56
CA LYS A 80 1.00 3.76 -1.44
C LYS A 80 2.11 4.78 -1.68
N ALA A 81 3.24 4.35 -2.27
CA ALA A 81 4.36 5.25 -2.57
C ALA A 81 3.98 6.27 -3.65
N ILE A 82 3.32 5.86 -4.74
CA ILE A 82 2.84 6.78 -5.77
C ILE A 82 1.92 7.84 -5.15
N SER A 83 0.96 7.42 -4.32
CA SER A 83 0.02 8.34 -3.66
C SER A 83 0.73 9.29 -2.69
N ALA A 84 1.67 8.79 -1.89
CA ALA A 84 2.43 9.60 -0.93
C ALA A 84 3.31 10.64 -1.65
N VAL A 85 4.12 10.20 -2.61
CA VAL A 85 5.05 11.06 -3.35
C VAL A 85 4.33 12.11 -4.20
N LYS A 86 3.20 11.73 -4.85
CA LYS A 86 2.34 12.69 -5.55
C LYS A 86 1.84 13.81 -4.62
N GLY A 87 1.54 13.49 -3.37
CA GLY A 87 1.18 14.47 -2.33
C GLY A 87 2.40 15.17 -1.68
N ARG A 88 3.61 14.98 -2.21
CA ARG A 88 4.88 15.52 -1.67
C ARG A 88 5.20 15.02 -0.26
N ASN A 89 4.82 13.80 0.06
CA ASN A 89 5.14 13.16 1.33
C ASN A 89 6.29 12.17 1.16
N ALA A 90 7.07 11.96 2.21
CA ALA A 90 7.92 10.79 2.33
C ALA A 90 7.10 9.59 2.83
N ILE A 91 7.55 8.38 2.55
CA ILE A 91 6.87 7.16 2.98
C ILE A 91 7.87 6.14 3.53
N ILE A 92 7.52 5.55 4.68
CA ILE A 92 8.25 4.42 5.26
C ILE A 92 7.31 3.22 5.27
N ILE A 93 7.73 2.15 4.59
CA ILE A 93 6.95 0.93 4.45
C ILE A 93 7.34 -0.05 5.55
N ALA A 94 6.34 -0.48 6.33
CA ALA A 94 6.45 -1.58 7.27
C ALA A 94 5.88 -2.84 6.61
N PRO A 95 6.73 -3.73 6.08
CA PRO A 95 6.28 -4.95 5.43
C PRO A 95 5.80 -5.99 6.44
N HIS A 96 4.92 -6.88 5.99
CA HIS A 96 4.68 -8.11 6.72
C HIS A 96 5.96 -8.97 6.75
N PRO A 97 6.32 -9.63 7.87
CA PRO A 97 7.57 -10.42 7.96
C PRO A 97 7.76 -11.47 6.86
N ARG A 98 6.66 -12.07 6.36
CA ARG A 98 6.68 -13.06 5.26
C ARG A 98 6.87 -12.46 3.86
N ALA A 99 6.99 -11.15 3.74
CA ALA A 99 7.12 -10.44 2.46
C ALA A 99 8.15 -9.30 2.53
N LYS A 100 9.09 -9.39 3.48
CA LYS A 100 10.07 -8.34 3.74
C LYS A 100 11.04 -8.15 2.59
N LEU A 101 11.46 -9.23 1.94
CA LEU A 101 12.42 -9.16 0.84
C LEU A 101 11.77 -8.64 -0.45
N THR A 102 10.54 -9.07 -0.74
CA THR A 102 9.75 -8.49 -1.85
C THR A 102 9.57 -6.98 -1.66
N ASN A 103 9.19 -6.54 -0.45
CA ASN A 103 9.04 -5.11 -0.18
C ASN A 103 10.37 -4.36 -0.30
N LYS A 104 11.47 -4.92 0.20
CA LYS A 104 12.79 -4.32 0.04
C LYS A 104 13.16 -4.15 -1.43
N MET A 105 13.05 -5.20 -2.23
CA MET A 105 13.31 -5.16 -3.67
C MET A 105 12.50 -4.06 -4.35
N ILE A 106 11.22 -3.96 -4.06
CA ILE A 106 10.34 -2.93 -4.64
C ILE A 106 10.77 -1.53 -4.20
N CYS A 107 11.12 -1.35 -2.92
CA CYS A 107 11.61 -0.06 -2.43
C CYS A 107 12.93 0.34 -3.12
N ASP A 108 13.84 -0.59 -3.34
CA ASP A 108 15.10 -0.34 -4.04
C ASP A 108 14.81 0.12 -5.48
N TYR A 109 13.95 -0.57 -6.24
CA TYR A 109 13.53 -0.13 -7.59
C TYR A 109 12.88 1.26 -7.60
N MET A 110 12.00 1.54 -6.63
CA MET A 110 11.38 2.86 -6.53
C MET A 110 12.40 3.96 -6.21
N ARG A 111 13.34 3.68 -5.32
CA ARG A 111 14.42 4.62 -4.95
C ARG A 111 15.33 4.92 -6.13
N ASP A 112 15.74 3.89 -6.88
CA ASP A 112 16.55 4.07 -8.08
C ASP A 112 15.85 4.95 -9.12
N ALA A 113 14.56 4.70 -9.34
CA ALA A 113 13.74 5.51 -10.25
C ALA A 113 13.61 6.98 -9.78
N ILE A 114 13.40 7.21 -8.50
CA ILE A 114 13.28 8.55 -7.89
C ILE A 114 14.62 9.31 -7.99
N VAL A 115 15.73 8.64 -7.68
CA VAL A 115 17.07 9.23 -7.78
C VAL A 115 17.41 9.56 -9.23
N ALA A 116 17.07 8.70 -10.18
CA ALA A 116 17.27 8.97 -11.61
C ALA A 116 16.50 10.22 -12.09
N MET A 117 15.41 10.59 -11.40
CA MET A 117 14.65 11.81 -11.66
C MET A 117 15.15 13.02 -10.85
N GLY A 118 16.26 12.89 -10.11
CA GLY A 118 16.85 13.96 -9.32
C GLY A 118 16.20 14.23 -7.97
N ALA A 119 15.33 13.32 -7.48
CA ALA A 119 14.70 13.45 -6.18
C ALA A 119 15.49 12.68 -5.08
N PRO A 120 15.33 13.05 -3.79
CA PRO A 120 16.02 12.37 -2.69
C PRO A 120 15.64 10.90 -2.56
N ALA A 121 16.62 10.02 -2.36
CA ALA A 121 16.41 8.58 -2.14
C ALA A 121 15.53 8.27 -0.91
N ASP A 122 15.54 9.16 0.07
CA ASP A 122 14.83 8.97 1.35
C ASP A 122 13.32 9.22 1.28
N LEU A 123 12.80 9.60 0.12
CA LEU A 123 11.36 9.73 -0.07
C LEU A 123 10.61 8.39 0.06
N VAL A 124 11.26 7.27 -0.26
CA VAL A 124 10.68 5.93 -0.13
C VAL A 124 11.65 5.03 0.62
N GLN A 125 11.22 4.55 1.77
CA GLN A 125 12.02 3.68 2.63
C GLN A 125 11.22 2.45 3.04
N SER A 126 11.91 1.39 3.47
CA SER A 126 11.33 0.18 4.02
C SER A 126 12.03 -0.22 5.31
N ILE A 127 11.30 -0.83 6.23
CA ILE A 127 11.88 -1.49 7.40
C ILE A 127 12.43 -2.86 6.98
N ASP A 128 13.74 -2.99 6.87
CA ASP A 128 14.41 -4.21 6.38
C ASP A 128 14.15 -5.42 7.28
N VAL A 129 14.14 -5.22 8.59
CA VAL A 129 13.86 -6.28 9.58
C VAL A 129 12.62 -5.86 10.37
N PRO A 130 11.41 -6.22 9.89
CA PRO A 130 10.17 -5.85 10.53
C PRO A 130 10.00 -6.58 11.88
N SER A 131 9.47 -5.84 12.85
CA SER A 131 8.99 -6.35 14.13
C SER A 131 7.79 -5.54 14.60
N LEU A 132 7.03 -6.07 15.56
CA LEU A 132 5.91 -5.32 16.16
C LEU A 132 6.39 -4.02 16.80
N ASP A 133 7.52 -4.03 17.50
CA ASP A 133 8.07 -2.84 18.16
C ASP A 133 8.42 -1.75 17.14
N LYS A 134 9.10 -2.12 16.04
CA LYS A 134 9.44 -1.18 14.98
C LYS A 134 8.20 -0.63 14.27
N THR A 135 7.21 -1.47 14.06
CA THR A 135 5.93 -1.05 13.46
C THR A 135 5.18 -0.10 14.38
N ASN A 136 5.13 -0.41 15.67
CA ASN A 136 4.52 0.48 16.66
C ASN A 136 5.28 1.82 16.77
N GLU A 137 6.62 1.77 16.69
CA GLU A 137 7.44 2.99 16.70
C GLU A 137 7.20 3.84 15.45
N LEU A 138 7.13 3.22 14.26
CA LEU A 138 6.76 3.91 13.04
C LEU A 138 5.39 4.58 13.17
N MET A 139 4.38 3.87 13.70
CA MET A 139 3.05 4.42 13.89
C MET A 139 3.02 5.62 14.83
N ARG A 140 3.91 5.67 15.84
CA ARG A 140 4.00 6.81 16.77
C ARG A 140 4.75 8.01 16.20
N GLN A 141 5.73 7.78 15.30
CA GLN A 141 6.61 8.83 14.79
C GLN A 141 6.17 9.44 13.46
N CYS A 142 5.36 8.73 12.68
CA CYS A 142 4.89 9.25 11.40
C CYS A 142 3.72 10.24 11.57
N ASP A 143 3.51 11.07 10.55
CA ASP A 143 2.44 12.07 10.56
C ASP A 143 1.08 11.49 10.18
N ARG A 144 1.07 10.39 9.42
CA ARG A 144 -0.14 9.65 9.03
C ARG A 144 0.16 8.19 8.74
N ILE A 145 -0.81 7.33 9.08
CA ILE A 145 -0.72 5.90 8.83
C ILE A 145 -1.64 5.50 7.68
N LEU A 146 -1.11 4.69 6.76
CA LEU A 146 -1.88 3.95 5.75
C LEU A 146 -1.83 2.46 6.10
N ALA A 147 -2.85 1.93 6.78
CA ALA A 147 -2.88 0.55 7.22
C ALA A 147 -3.63 -0.34 6.22
N THR A 148 -2.96 -1.38 5.71
CA THR A 148 -3.57 -2.47 4.95
C THR A 148 -3.07 -3.78 5.53
N GLY A 149 -3.97 -4.57 6.08
CA GLY A 149 -3.61 -5.81 6.76
C GLY A 149 -4.81 -6.45 7.43
N GLY A 150 -4.55 -7.40 8.33
CA GLY A 150 -5.60 -8.01 9.15
C GLY A 150 -6.17 -7.05 10.18
N GLU A 151 -7.32 -7.42 10.75
CA GLU A 151 -8.09 -6.62 11.71
C GLU A 151 -7.24 -6.10 12.87
N ALA A 152 -6.43 -6.97 13.48
CA ALA A 152 -5.57 -6.60 14.60
C ALA A 152 -4.57 -5.46 14.25
N MET A 153 -3.97 -5.51 13.05
CA MET A 153 -3.03 -4.50 12.60
C MET A 153 -3.73 -3.18 12.28
N VAL A 154 -4.90 -3.23 11.65
CA VAL A 154 -5.70 -2.04 11.36
C VAL A 154 -6.24 -1.43 12.66
N GLY A 155 -6.69 -2.25 13.60
CA GLY A 155 -7.08 -1.83 14.94
C GLY A 155 -5.95 -1.14 15.71
N ALA A 156 -4.74 -1.71 15.67
CA ALA A 156 -3.55 -1.10 16.27
C ALA A 156 -3.23 0.26 15.64
N ALA A 157 -3.36 0.40 14.32
CA ALA A 157 -3.16 1.66 13.63
C ALA A 157 -4.14 2.75 14.10
N TYR A 158 -5.42 2.42 14.22
CA TYR A 158 -6.43 3.37 14.72
C TYR A 158 -6.24 3.72 16.20
N SER A 159 -5.66 2.82 16.98
CA SER A 159 -5.41 3.01 18.43
C SER A 159 -4.02 3.62 18.72
N SER A 160 -3.19 3.89 17.72
CA SER A 160 -1.82 4.35 17.90
C SER A 160 -1.70 5.80 18.40
N GLY A 161 -2.76 6.59 18.27
CA GLY A 161 -2.76 8.05 18.52
C GLY A 161 -2.39 8.89 17.30
N THR A 162 -1.85 8.29 16.23
CA THR A 162 -1.55 8.96 14.96
C THR A 162 -2.74 8.81 14.00
N PRO A 163 -3.14 9.85 13.26
CA PRO A 163 -4.23 9.76 12.30
C PRO A 163 -3.99 8.64 11.29
N ALA A 164 -4.94 7.70 11.17
CA ALA A 164 -4.81 6.52 10.32
C ALA A 164 -5.93 6.41 9.29
N LEU A 165 -5.59 5.89 8.13
CA LEU A 165 -6.51 5.39 7.11
C LEU A 165 -6.28 3.88 6.99
N GLY A 166 -7.25 3.11 7.43
CA GLY A 166 -7.19 1.65 7.42
C GLY A 166 -8.26 1.05 6.54
N VAL A 167 -7.96 -0.10 5.96
CA VAL A 167 -8.95 -0.92 5.24
C VAL A 167 -9.59 -1.86 6.25
N GLY A 168 -10.92 -1.82 6.34
CA GLY A 168 -11.68 -2.74 7.19
C GLY A 168 -11.61 -4.20 6.72
N VAL A 169 -12.08 -5.11 7.56
CA VAL A 169 -12.17 -6.53 7.22
C VAL A 169 -13.18 -6.71 6.10
N GLY A 170 -12.78 -7.40 5.03
CA GLY A 170 -13.67 -7.86 3.98
C GLY A 170 -14.14 -9.28 4.29
N ASN A 171 -15.44 -9.50 4.35
CA ASN A 171 -16.01 -10.84 4.45
C ASN A 171 -16.07 -11.49 3.08
N ALA A 172 -15.72 -12.78 3.01
CA ALA A 172 -16.00 -13.56 1.80
C ALA A 172 -17.52 -13.73 1.66
N VAL A 173 -18.03 -13.39 0.48
CA VAL A 173 -19.42 -13.66 0.12
C VAL A 173 -19.44 -14.96 -0.68
N ILE A 174 -20.16 -15.94 -0.17
CA ILE A 174 -20.33 -17.24 -0.82
C ILE A 174 -21.80 -17.40 -1.16
N THR A 175 -22.10 -17.61 -2.42
CA THR A 175 -23.46 -17.92 -2.89
C THR A 175 -23.54 -19.40 -3.17
N VAL A 176 -24.45 -20.09 -2.48
CA VAL A 176 -24.77 -21.49 -2.73
C VAL A 176 -26.06 -21.53 -3.55
N ASP A 177 -25.96 -21.99 -4.78
CA ASP A 177 -27.09 -22.14 -5.69
C ASP A 177 -27.97 -23.33 -5.27
N ASP A 178 -29.27 -23.29 -5.59
CA ASP A 178 -30.24 -24.32 -5.21
C ASP A 178 -30.02 -25.68 -5.92
N THR A 179 -29.17 -25.69 -6.97
CA THR A 179 -28.73 -26.90 -7.65
C THR A 179 -27.48 -27.52 -7.04
N ALA A 180 -26.85 -26.84 -6.06
CA ALA A 180 -25.62 -27.31 -5.45
C ALA A 180 -25.85 -28.51 -4.51
N ASN A 181 -24.84 -29.38 -4.41
CA ASN A 181 -24.81 -30.37 -3.33
C ASN A 181 -24.46 -29.67 -2.01
N LEU A 182 -25.42 -29.60 -1.09
CA LEU A 182 -25.29 -28.86 0.17
C LEU A 182 -24.20 -29.43 1.09
N ASP A 183 -24.04 -30.77 1.13
CA ASP A 183 -23.02 -31.40 1.97
C ASP A 183 -21.60 -31.05 1.46
N GLU A 184 -21.41 -31.12 0.14
CA GLU A 184 -20.15 -30.74 -0.49
C GLU A 184 -19.85 -29.22 -0.37
N ALA A 185 -20.86 -28.39 -0.44
CA ALA A 185 -20.74 -26.96 -0.24
C ALA A 185 -20.35 -26.63 1.20
N ALA A 186 -20.96 -27.30 2.19
CA ALA A 186 -20.64 -27.09 3.60
C ALA A 186 -19.20 -27.51 3.97
N GLU A 187 -18.64 -28.54 3.29
CA GLU A 187 -17.25 -28.95 3.50
C GLU A 187 -16.23 -27.95 2.91
N LYS A 188 -16.65 -27.13 1.93
CA LYS A 188 -15.79 -26.17 1.22
C LYS A 188 -15.87 -24.74 1.80
N ILE A 189 -16.84 -24.47 2.63
CA ILE A 189 -17.04 -23.19 3.32
C ILE A 189 -16.40 -23.18 4.70
#